data_06f746c6e6921b0f302a786255352640
#
_entry.id   06f746c6e6921b0f302a786255352640
#
_cell.length_a   1.000
_cell.length_b   1.000
_cell.length_c   1.000
_cell.angle_alpha   90.00
_cell.angle_beta   90.00
_cell.angle_gamma   90.00
#
_symmetry.space_group_name_H-M   'P 1'
#
loop_
_entity.id
_entity.type
_entity.pdbx_description
1 polymer ?
#
loop_
_entity_poly.entity_id
_entity_poly.type
_entity_poly.pdbx_seq_one_letter_code
_entity_poly.pdbx_strand_id
1 'polypeptide(L)'
;NETLAVGDRYVYFNLPAWKGSGVAVPVFSLRSEKSFGVGDFGDLKRMIDWAVATNQKAVQILPINDTTMTHTWTDSYPYSSISIYAFHPMYADLKQLGSLKDKKVMAEFNKRQKELNALPAVDYEAVNKTKWEYFHLIFKQEGEKVLASDAFRNFYEANKEWLQPYAVFSYLRDAYKTPNFHEWPKYATYDAKEIETLCRPDSADYPHIAIYYYIQFNLHRQLLAATEHARANGVVLKGDIPIGISRNS
;
A
#
# COMPACT_ATOMS: atom_id res chain seq x y z
N ASN A 1 -30.13 -18.14 -31.08
CA ASN A 1 -31.07 -19.19 -30.71
C ASN A 1 -32.30 -18.51 -30.12
N GLU A 2 -33.37 -18.54 -30.84
CA GLU A 2 -34.62 -17.93 -30.45
C GLU A 2 -35.58 -19.01 -29.94
N THR A 3 -36.13 -18.78 -28.78
CA THR A 3 -37.27 -19.56 -28.32
C THR A 3 -38.44 -18.62 -28.17
N LEU A 4 -39.48 -18.84 -28.96
CA LEU A 4 -40.73 -18.11 -28.85
C LEU A 4 -41.68 -18.91 -27.99
N ALA A 5 -42.04 -18.38 -26.83
CA ALA A 5 -43.17 -18.89 -26.08
C ALA A 5 -44.44 -18.07 -26.41
N VAL A 6 -45.58 -18.71 -26.44
CA VAL A 6 -46.87 -18.05 -26.67
C VAL A 6 -47.19 -17.17 -25.46
N GLY A 7 -47.20 -15.86 -25.65
CA GLY A 7 -47.55 -14.87 -24.63
C GLY A 7 -46.38 -14.06 -24.11
N ASP A 8 -45.28 -14.69 -23.70
CA ASP A 8 -44.09 -14.00 -23.18
C ASP A 8 -42.91 -14.25 -24.11
N ARG A 9 -42.11 -13.21 -24.32
CA ARG A 9 -40.88 -13.30 -25.11
C ARG A 9 -39.70 -13.28 -24.15
N TYR A 10 -38.96 -14.40 -24.09
CA TYR A 10 -37.73 -14.51 -23.35
C TYR A 10 -36.56 -14.53 -24.33
N VAL A 11 -35.59 -13.61 -24.09
CA VAL A 11 -34.30 -13.66 -24.79
C VAL A 11 -33.33 -14.34 -23.87
N TYR A 12 -32.94 -15.57 -24.21
CA TYR A 12 -31.94 -16.32 -23.42
C TYR A 12 -30.56 -16.19 -24.07
N PHE A 13 -29.65 -15.51 -23.40
CA PHE A 13 -28.25 -15.46 -23.80
C PHE A 13 -27.47 -16.55 -23.07
N ASN A 14 -27.12 -17.59 -23.79
CA ASN A 14 -26.25 -18.63 -23.29
C ASN A 14 -24.80 -18.12 -23.35
N LEU A 15 -24.43 -17.22 -22.45
CA LEU A 15 -23.02 -16.83 -22.27
C LEU A 15 -22.27 -18.01 -21.67
N PRO A 16 -21.07 -18.33 -22.20
CA PRO A 16 -20.22 -19.35 -21.57
C PRO A 16 -19.97 -18.92 -20.15
N ALA A 17 -20.48 -19.70 -19.17
CA ALA A 17 -20.28 -19.43 -17.77
C ALA A 17 -18.78 -19.54 -17.45
N TRP A 18 -18.17 -18.44 -17.00
CA TRP A 18 -16.81 -18.51 -16.45
C TRP A 18 -16.81 -19.42 -15.22
N LYS A 19 -15.89 -20.39 -15.20
CA LYS A 19 -15.70 -21.30 -14.08
C LYS A 19 -14.25 -21.20 -13.62
N GLY A 20 -14.07 -21.00 -12.34
CA GLY A 20 -12.74 -20.91 -11.75
C GLY A 20 -12.81 -21.11 -10.24
N SER A 21 -11.74 -21.61 -9.67
CA SER A 21 -11.48 -21.60 -8.24
C SER A 21 -10.44 -20.54 -7.90
N GLY A 22 -10.40 -20.14 -6.65
CA GLY A 22 -9.43 -19.17 -6.15
C GLY A 22 -9.33 -19.24 -4.63
N VAL A 23 -8.45 -18.44 -4.08
CA VAL A 23 -8.24 -18.31 -2.65
C VAL A 23 -8.44 -16.88 -2.20
N ALA A 24 -8.91 -16.70 -0.98
CA ALA A 24 -8.92 -15.42 -0.28
C ALA A 24 -7.79 -15.43 0.76
N VAL A 25 -6.89 -14.45 0.68
CA VAL A 25 -5.72 -14.38 1.56
C VAL A 25 -5.35 -12.93 1.84
N PRO A 26 -5.15 -12.54 3.12
CA PRO A 26 -4.61 -11.22 3.43
C PRO A 26 -3.17 -11.12 2.96
N VAL A 27 -2.78 -9.98 2.36
CA VAL A 27 -1.39 -9.78 1.91
C VAL A 27 -0.43 -9.89 3.09
N PHE A 28 -0.77 -9.34 4.25
CA PHE A 28 0.09 -9.38 5.44
C PHE A 28 0.36 -10.80 5.97
N SER A 29 -0.50 -11.78 5.65
CA SER A 29 -0.31 -13.18 6.08
C SER A 29 0.61 -13.98 5.16
N LEU A 30 0.93 -13.44 3.98
CA LEU A 30 1.87 -14.09 3.07
C LEU A 30 3.28 -14.12 3.69
N ARG A 31 3.99 -15.19 3.44
CA ARG A 31 5.36 -15.36 3.94
C ARG A 31 6.23 -16.07 2.90
N SER A 32 7.36 -15.48 2.61
CA SER A 32 8.42 -16.08 1.80
C SER A 32 9.79 -15.81 2.44
N GLU A 33 10.83 -16.41 1.93
CA GLU A 33 12.21 -16.12 2.35
C GLU A 33 12.63 -14.66 2.09
N LYS A 34 11.89 -13.95 1.24
CA LYS A 34 12.15 -12.54 0.88
C LYS A 34 11.31 -11.55 1.66
N SER A 35 10.30 -12.02 2.38
CA SER A 35 9.44 -11.17 3.23
C SER A 35 10.25 -10.50 4.34
N PHE A 36 9.73 -9.40 4.84
CA PHE A 36 10.33 -8.65 5.95
C PHE A 36 9.50 -8.80 7.24
N GLY A 37 9.19 -10.05 7.62
CA GLY A 37 8.34 -10.37 8.77
C GLY A 37 6.84 -10.21 8.52
N VAL A 38 6.45 -9.69 7.37
CA VAL A 38 5.07 -9.50 6.91
C VAL A 38 5.02 -9.68 5.40
N GLY A 39 3.90 -10.14 4.87
CA GLY A 39 3.70 -10.21 3.43
C GLY A 39 3.62 -8.82 2.79
N ASP A 40 4.20 -8.69 1.62
CA ASP A 40 4.28 -7.45 0.85
C ASP A 40 3.84 -7.65 -0.62
N PHE A 41 3.92 -6.61 -1.44
CA PHE A 41 3.53 -6.72 -2.85
C PHE A 41 4.46 -7.60 -3.70
N GLY A 42 5.68 -7.84 -3.25
CA GLY A 42 6.55 -8.86 -3.82
C GLY A 42 6.06 -10.27 -3.50
N ASP A 43 5.56 -10.49 -2.29
CA ASP A 43 4.94 -11.76 -1.89
C ASP A 43 3.60 -11.99 -2.58
N LEU A 44 2.81 -10.93 -2.81
CA LEU A 44 1.59 -11.01 -3.61
C LEU A 44 1.88 -11.51 -5.02
N LYS A 45 2.97 -11.05 -5.63
CA LYS A 45 3.39 -11.54 -6.95
C LYS A 45 3.74 -13.03 -6.93
N ARG A 46 4.43 -13.51 -5.88
CA ARG A 46 4.72 -14.96 -5.68
C ARG A 46 3.45 -15.77 -5.42
N MET A 47 2.47 -15.19 -4.73
CA MET A 47 1.16 -15.81 -4.52
C MET A 47 0.41 -15.99 -5.85
N ILE A 48 0.55 -15.05 -6.77
CA ILE A 48 0.01 -15.17 -8.12
C ILE A 48 0.72 -16.31 -8.89
N ASP A 49 2.06 -16.43 -8.78
CA ASP A 49 2.80 -17.56 -9.37
C ASP A 49 2.31 -18.89 -8.82
N TRP A 50 2.07 -18.99 -7.52
CA TRP A 50 1.47 -20.17 -6.89
C TRP A 50 0.06 -20.47 -7.44
N ALA A 51 -0.78 -19.43 -7.61
CA ALA A 51 -2.11 -19.60 -8.18
C ALA A 51 -2.06 -20.15 -9.59
N VAL A 52 -1.12 -19.68 -10.42
CA VAL A 52 -0.86 -20.23 -11.76
C VAL A 52 -0.46 -21.70 -11.69
N ALA A 53 0.52 -22.02 -10.85
CA ALA A 53 1.07 -23.38 -10.71
C ALA A 53 0.02 -24.38 -10.20
N THR A 54 -0.96 -23.93 -9.43
CA THR A 54 -2.06 -24.76 -8.89
C THR A 54 -3.37 -24.63 -9.68
N ASN A 55 -3.31 -23.99 -10.87
CA ASN A 55 -4.46 -23.77 -11.74
C ASN A 55 -5.62 -22.99 -11.08
N GLN A 56 -5.33 -22.16 -10.06
CA GLN A 56 -6.29 -21.22 -9.51
C GLN A 56 -6.50 -20.05 -10.47
N LYS A 57 -7.71 -19.53 -10.53
CA LYS A 57 -8.10 -18.45 -11.45
C LYS A 57 -8.29 -17.12 -10.77
N ALA A 58 -8.33 -17.09 -9.45
CA ALA A 58 -8.50 -15.86 -8.68
C ALA A 58 -7.72 -15.88 -7.37
N VAL A 59 -7.18 -14.71 -7.02
CA VAL A 59 -6.66 -14.41 -5.68
C VAL A 59 -7.43 -13.20 -5.15
N GLN A 60 -8.17 -13.37 -4.07
CA GLN A 60 -8.82 -12.27 -3.37
C GLN A 60 -7.93 -11.85 -2.19
N ILE A 61 -7.72 -10.56 -2.05
CA ILE A 61 -6.98 -9.96 -0.92
C ILE A 61 -7.92 -9.16 -0.03
N LEU A 62 -7.54 -8.98 1.24
CA LEU A 62 -8.20 -8.02 2.14
C LEU A 62 -7.78 -6.59 1.80
N PRO A 63 -8.43 -5.56 2.42
CA PRO A 63 -8.04 -4.18 2.19
C PRO A 63 -6.55 -3.95 2.48
N ILE A 64 -5.91 -3.18 1.61
CA ILE A 64 -4.48 -2.86 1.67
C ILE A 64 -4.23 -1.38 1.94
N ASN A 65 -5.29 -0.67 2.29
CA ASN A 65 -5.26 0.75 2.57
C ASN A 65 -4.54 1.05 3.88
N ASP A 66 -4.04 2.28 3.99
CA ASP A 66 -3.33 2.73 5.19
C ASP A 66 -4.27 2.86 6.38
N THR A 67 -3.91 2.21 7.47
CA THR A 67 -4.63 2.18 8.75
C THR A 67 -3.80 2.81 9.88
N THR A 68 -2.68 3.45 9.54
CA THR A 68 -1.72 3.95 10.53
C THR A 68 -2.28 5.15 11.30
N MET A 69 -2.56 4.94 12.58
CA MET A 69 -3.04 5.96 13.51
C MET A 69 -2.06 6.21 14.65
N THR A 70 -1.55 5.15 15.26
CA THR A 70 -0.77 5.19 16.49
C THR A 70 0.61 4.54 16.35
N HIS A 71 0.90 3.90 15.22
CA HIS A 71 2.05 3.04 14.98
C HIS A 71 2.16 1.83 15.91
N THR A 72 1.05 1.44 16.56
CA THR A 72 0.96 0.26 17.41
C THR A 72 0.23 -0.89 16.71
N TRP A 73 0.23 -2.06 17.32
CA TRP A 73 -0.48 -3.24 16.80
C TRP A 73 -1.99 -3.00 16.57
N THR A 74 -2.58 -2.00 17.23
CA THR A 74 -3.99 -1.63 17.03
C THR A 74 -4.30 -1.17 15.62
N ASP A 75 -3.30 -0.69 14.90
CA ASP A 75 -3.41 -0.26 13.50
C ASP A 75 -3.42 -1.44 12.51
N SER A 76 -3.28 -2.68 12.99
CA SER A 76 -3.22 -3.87 12.13
C SER A 76 -4.57 -4.30 11.53
N TYR A 77 -5.68 -3.70 11.97
CA TYR A 77 -7.01 -4.03 11.49
C TYR A 77 -7.29 -3.39 10.11
N PRO A 78 -7.42 -4.18 9.04
CA PRO A 78 -7.37 -3.66 7.66
C PRO A 78 -8.61 -2.84 7.25
N TYR A 79 -9.71 -2.94 8.01
CA TYR A 79 -10.95 -2.23 7.69
C TYR A 79 -11.08 -0.85 8.36
N SER A 80 -10.13 -0.43 9.19
CA SER A 80 -10.13 0.88 9.85
C SER A 80 -9.14 1.84 9.17
N SER A 81 -9.37 2.13 7.89
CA SER A 81 -8.44 2.95 7.10
C SER A 81 -8.53 4.44 7.44
N ILE A 82 -7.39 5.11 7.28
CA ILE A 82 -7.29 6.58 7.30
C ILE A 82 -7.44 7.19 5.90
N SER A 83 -7.39 6.36 4.88
CA SER A 83 -7.58 6.78 3.49
C SER A 83 -8.04 5.60 2.65
N ILE A 84 -9.01 5.84 1.76
CA ILE A 84 -9.44 4.85 0.76
C ILE A 84 -8.52 4.81 -0.47
N TYR A 85 -7.57 5.72 -0.57
CA TYR A 85 -6.63 5.83 -1.69
C TYR A 85 -5.22 5.39 -1.33
N ALA A 86 -4.73 5.78 -0.15
CA ALA A 86 -3.36 5.50 0.27
C ALA A 86 -3.19 4.04 0.68
N PHE A 87 -2.08 3.44 0.27
CA PHE A 87 -1.71 2.08 0.66
C PHE A 87 -0.88 2.08 1.94
N HIS A 88 -1.07 1.03 2.75
CA HIS A 88 -0.33 0.90 3.99
C HIS A 88 1.17 0.66 3.71
N PRO A 89 2.07 1.46 4.32
CA PRO A 89 3.51 1.37 4.08
C PRO A 89 4.12 -0.02 4.33
N MET A 90 3.51 -0.82 5.22
CA MET A 90 4.02 -2.16 5.51
C MET A 90 4.01 -3.11 4.30
N TYR A 91 3.20 -2.83 3.27
CA TYR A 91 3.13 -3.66 2.06
C TYR A 91 4.24 -3.40 1.05
N ALA A 92 5.13 -2.43 1.32
CA ALA A 92 6.28 -2.19 0.44
C ALA A 92 7.28 -3.35 0.49
N ASP A 93 7.62 -3.89 -0.66
CA ASP A 93 8.81 -4.72 -0.83
C ASP A 93 10.05 -3.81 -0.84
N LEU A 94 10.79 -3.81 0.26
CA LEU A 94 11.94 -2.91 0.44
C LEU A 94 13.04 -3.15 -0.61
N LYS A 95 13.19 -4.38 -1.12
CA LYS A 95 14.19 -4.70 -2.14
C LYS A 95 13.93 -4.00 -3.46
N GLN A 96 12.67 -3.72 -3.77
CA GLN A 96 12.30 -2.99 -4.98
C GLN A 96 12.51 -1.46 -4.87
N LEU A 97 12.77 -0.95 -3.68
CA LEU A 97 13.14 0.45 -3.48
C LEU A 97 14.62 0.72 -3.81
N GLY A 98 15.43 -0.34 -3.86
CA GLY A 98 16.88 -0.29 -4.03
C GLY A 98 17.63 -0.70 -2.77
N SER A 99 18.94 -0.75 -2.85
CA SER A 99 19.83 -1.11 -1.75
C SER A 99 20.50 0.13 -1.17
N LEU A 100 20.65 0.14 0.15
CA LEU A 100 21.42 1.19 0.83
C LEU A 100 22.91 1.08 0.44
N LYS A 101 23.55 2.23 0.20
CA LYS A 101 24.98 2.29 -0.16
C LYS A 101 25.89 1.84 0.98
N ASP A 102 25.50 2.12 2.23
CA ASP A 102 26.22 1.65 3.40
C ASP A 102 26.01 0.14 3.59
N LYS A 103 27.07 -0.62 3.30
CA LYS A 103 27.04 -2.08 3.37
C LYS A 103 26.82 -2.60 4.80
N LYS A 104 27.30 -1.88 5.83
CA LYS A 104 27.12 -2.28 7.24
C LYS A 104 25.65 -2.12 7.63
N VAL A 105 25.06 -0.96 7.32
CA VAL A 105 23.64 -0.69 7.56
C VAL A 105 22.77 -1.70 6.78
N MET A 106 23.11 -1.98 5.52
CA MET A 106 22.36 -2.96 4.73
C MET A 106 22.46 -4.38 5.31
N ALA A 107 23.62 -4.77 5.83
CA ALA A 107 23.79 -6.07 6.50
C ALA A 107 22.91 -6.17 7.77
N GLU A 108 22.77 -5.10 8.53
CA GLU A 108 21.88 -5.01 9.69
C GLU A 108 20.42 -5.20 9.31
N PHE A 109 19.96 -4.54 8.24
CA PHE A 109 18.59 -4.76 7.73
C PHE A 109 18.37 -6.19 7.26
N ASN A 110 19.35 -6.81 6.60
CA ASN A 110 19.27 -8.22 6.18
C ASN A 110 19.21 -9.16 7.40
N LYS A 111 19.88 -8.84 8.49
CA LYS A 111 19.80 -9.59 9.75
C LYS A 111 18.40 -9.45 10.37
N ARG A 112 17.90 -8.21 10.54
CA ARG A 112 16.54 -7.95 11.04
C ARG A 112 15.46 -8.62 10.17
N GLN A 113 15.64 -8.64 8.85
CA GLN A 113 14.74 -9.36 7.95
C GLN A 113 14.61 -10.83 8.34
N LYS A 114 15.74 -11.50 8.56
CA LYS A 114 15.75 -12.92 8.94
C LYS A 114 15.11 -13.14 10.31
N GLU A 115 15.42 -12.28 11.27
CA GLU A 115 14.88 -12.34 12.63
C GLU A 115 13.35 -12.16 12.62
N LEU A 116 12.84 -11.11 11.99
CA LEU A 116 11.41 -10.85 11.88
C LEU A 116 10.69 -11.96 11.09
N ASN A 117 11.33 -12.48 10.06
CA ASN A 117 10.75 -13.52 9.21
C ASN A 117 10.71 -14.90 9.90
N ALA A 118 11.55 -15.12 10.91
CA ALA A 118 11.57 -16.35 11.71
C ALA A 118 10.52 -16.37 12.83
N LEU A 119 9.86 -15.25 13.10
CA LEU A 119 8.83 -15.18 14.15
C LEU A 119 7.60 -16.01 13.75
N PRO A 120 6.92 -16.68 14.72
CA PRO A 120 5.74 -17.48 14.45
C PRO A 120 4.51 -16.64 14.07
N ALA A 121 4.50 -15.37 14.44
CA ALA A 121 3.46 -14.39 14.12
C ALA A 121 4.10 -13.07 13.68
N VAL A 122 3.31 -12.21 13.03
CA VAL A 122 3.77 -10.87 12.64
C VAL A 122 3.94 -10.01 13.89
N ASP A 123 5.15 -9.52 14.11
CA ASP A 123 5.38 -8.42 15.03
C ASP A 123 5.15 -7.11 14.28
N TYR A 124 3.93 -6.61 14.35
CA TYR A 124 3.48 -5.45 13.59
C TYR A 124 4.33 -4.20 13.87
N GLU A 125 4.64 -3.94 15.14
CA GLU A 125 5.38 -2.75 15.55
C GLU A 125 6.85 -2.83 15.12
N ALA A 126 7.51 -3.97 15.33
CA ALA A 126 8.89 -4.17 14.90
C ALA A 126 9.05 -4.12 13.38
N VAL A 127 8.10 -4.68 12.64
CA VAL A 127 8.06 -4.61 11.17
C VAL A 127 7.93 -3.16 10.71
N ASN A 128 6.93 -2.44 11.21
CA ASN A 128 6.68 -1.05 10.81
C ASN A 128 7.88 -0.16 11.16
N LYS A 129 8.39 -0.25 12.39
CA LYS A 129 9.58 0.49 12.81
C LYS A 129 10.76 0.25 11.87
N THR A 130 11.04 -1.01 11.54
CA THR A 130 12.16 -1.37 10.67
C THR A 130 11.97 -0.86 9.25
N LYS A 131 10.75 -0.98 8.69
CA LYS A 131 10.44 -0.48 7.35
C LYS A 131 10.53 1.05 7.30
N TRP A 132 10.05 1.77 8.32
CA TRP A 132 10.17 3.23 8.38
C TRP A 132 11.63 3.70 8.48
N GLU A 133 12.46 3.03 9.27
CA GLU A 133 13.92 3.30 9.28
C GLU A 133 14.52 3.14 7.88
N TYR A 134 14.13 2.09 7.15
CA TYR A 134 14.59 1.89 5.78
C TYR A 134 14.09 2.98 4.83
N PHE A 135 12.81 3.37 4.92
CA PHE A 135 12.25 4.45 4.10
C PHE A 135 13.01 5.76 4.28
N HIS A 136 13.31 6.15 5.49
CA HIS A 136 14.08 7.36 5.75
C HIS A 136 15.47 7.32 5.11
N LEU A 137 16.17 6.20 5.23
CA LEU A 137 17.51 6.05 4.68
C LEU A 137 17.51 6.01 3.15
N ILE A 138 16.61 5.24 2.55
CA ILE A 138 16.54 5.14 1.09
C ILE A 138 15.99 6.44 0.47
N PHE A 139 15.06 7.10 1.12
CA PHE A 139 14.57 8.41 0.69
C PHE A 139 15.67 9.47 0.71
N LYS A 140 16.48 9.50 1.76
CA LYS A 140 17.65 10.38 1.82
C LYS A 140 18.65 10.10 0.67
N GLN A 141 18.76 8.84 0.24
CA GLN A 141 19.68 8.41 -0.80
C GLN A 141 19.15 8.64 -2.22
N GLU A 142 17.88 8.35 -2.46
CA GLU A 142 17.30 8.28 -3.81
C GLU A 142 16.08 9.20 -3.99
N GLY A 143 15.56 9.81 -2.92
CA GLY A 143 14.31 10.56 -2.94
C GLY A 143 14.30 11.69 -3.96
N GLU A 144 15.32 12.52 -3.97
CA GLU A 144 15.43 13.65 -4.93
C GLU A 144 15.35 13.16 -6.37
N LYS A 145 16.12 12.13 -6.71
CA LYS A 145 16.13 11.54 -8.05
C LYS A 145 14.75 10.97 -8.44
N VAL A 146 14.09 10.30 -7.51
CA VAL A 146 12.76 9.70 -7.76
C VAL A 146 11.72 10.80 -7.95
N LEU A 147 11.68 11.80 -7.07
CA LEU A 147 10.74 12.91 -7.13
C LEU A 147 10.94 13.80 -8.38
N ALA A 148 12.15 13.84 -8.92
CA ALA A 148 12.45 14.55 -10.17
C ALA A 148 12.07 13.77 -11.44
N SER A 149 11.69 12.49 -11.33
CA SER A 149 11.38 11.65 -12.50
C SER A 149 10.03 11.98 -13.13
N ASP A 150 9.91 11.79 -14.44
CA ASP A 150 8.63 11.95 -15.17
C ASP A 150 7.56 11.00 -14.64
N ALA A 151 7.94 9.76 -14.30
CA ALA A 151 7.03 8.77 -13.75
C ALA A 151 6.42 9.23 -12.43
N PHE A 152 7.22 9.83 -11.55
CA PHE A 152 6.69 10.42 -10.31
C PHE A 152 5.82 11.64 -10.61
N ARG A 153 6.23 12.55 -11.48
CA ARG A 153 5.43 13.72 -11.83
C ARG A 153 4.04 13.34 -12.35
N ASN A 154 3.99 12.37 -13.26
CA ASN A 154 2.71 11.87 -13.78
C ASN A 154 1.83 11.26 -12.67
N PHE A 155 2.41 10.45 -11.79
CA PHE A 155 1.71 9.90 -10.62
C PHE A 155 1.20 11.01 -9.70
N TYR A 156 2.04 11.98 -9.37
CA TYR A 156 1.70 13.08 -8.47
C TYR A 156 0.55 13.93 -9.03
N GLU A 157 0.63 14.36 -10.28
CA GLU A 157 -0.43 15.15 -10.92
C GLU A 157 -1.77 14.42 -10.99
N ALA A 158 -1.74 13.12 -11.24
CA ALA A 158 -2.96 12.30 -11.27
C ALA A 158 -3.57 12.06 -9.88
N ASN A 159 -2.82 12.25 -8.81
CA ASN A 159 -3.21 11.84 -7.46
C ASN A 159 -3.16 12.96 -6.41
N LYS A 160 -2.70 14.15 -6.74
CA LYS A 160 -2.42 15.24 -5.78
C LYS A 160 -3.60 15.64 -4.91
N GLU A 161 -4.83 15.49 -5.40
CA GLU A 161 -6.05 15.84 -4.67
C GLU A 161 -6.20 15.07 -3.37
N TRP A 162 -5.82 13.79 -3.35
CA TRP A 162 -5.86 12.98 -2.14
C TRP A 162 -4.47 12.83 -1.50
N LEU A 163 -3.41 12.85 -2.31
CA LEU A 163 -2.05 12.56 -1.85
C LEU A 163 -1.48 13.67 -0.96
N GLN A 164 -1.76 14.92 -1.29
CA GLN A 164 -1.32 16.07 -0.49
C GLN A 164 -1.96 16.06 0.92
N PRO A 165 -3.29 16.04 1.07
CA PRO A 165 -3.88 16.01 2.41
C PRO A 165 -3.51 14.75 3.19
N TYR A 166 -3.41 13.58 2.55
CA TYR A 166 -2.95 12.36 3.21
C TYR A 166 -1.52 12.51 3.76
N ALA A 167 -0.60 13.02 2.97
CA ALA A 167 0.80 13.16 3.37
C ALA A 167 0.97 14.21 4.49
N VAL A 168 0.24 15.33 4.39
CA VAL A 168 0.23 16.37 5.44
C VAL A 168 -0.38 15.83 6.73
N PHE A 169 -1.54 15.17 6.66
CA PHE A 169 -2.14 14.52 7.83
C PHE A 169 -1.17 13.55 8.49
N SER A 170 -0.54 12.68 7.71
CA SER A 170 0.38 11.68 8.23
C SER A 170 1.61 12.31 8.90
N TYR A 171 2.17 13.36 8.29
CA TYR A 171 3.26 14.13 8.87
C TYR A 171 2.85 14.81 10.19
N LEU A 172 1.71 15.51 10.20
CA LEU A 172 1.24 16.24 11.38
C LEU A 172 0.82 15.29 12.51
N ARG A 173 0.18 14.15 12.21
CA ARG A 173 -0.10 13.07 13.17
C ARG A 173 1.17 12.65 13.90
N ASP A 174 2.25 12.43 13.16
CA ASP A 174 3.52 11.97 13.73
C ASP A 174 4.23 13.09 14.49
N ALA A 175 4.18 14.32 14.00
CA ALA A 175 4.75 15.50 14.65
C ALA A 175 4.04 15.83 15.98
N TYR A 176 2.72 15.78 15.99
CA TYR A 176 1.90 16.04 17.19
C TYR A 176 1.65 14.79 18.04
N LYS A 177 2.07 13.60 17.57
CA LYS A 177 1.91 12.31 18.27
C LYS A 177 0.46 11.96 18.62
N THR A 178 -0.47 12.43 17.84
CA THR A 178 -1.91 12.12 17.97
C THR A 178 -2.59 12.17 16.60
N PRO A 179 -3.45 11.20 16.27
CA PRO A 179 -4.25 11.24 15.06
C PRO A 179 -5.47 12.18 15.20
N ASN A 180 -5.81 12.60 16.42
CA ASN A 180 -6.94 13.50 16.66
C ASN A 180 -6.57 14.92 16.24
N PHE A 181 -6.79 15.24 14.97
CA PHE A 181 -6.44 16.55 14.41
C PHE A 181 -7.20 17.72 15.09
N HIS A 182 -8.34 17.48 15.71
CA HIS A 182 -9.06 18.51 16.48
C HIS A 182 -8.29 19.01 17.72
N GLU A 183 -7.34 18.20 18.21
CA GLU A 183 -6.47 18.55 19.35
C GLU A 183 -5.14 19.18 18.91
N TRP A 184 -4.88 19.27 17.61
CA TRP A 184 -3.64 19.87 17.13
C TRP A 184 -3.62 21.37 17.41
N PRO A 185 -2.48 21.91 17.88
CA PRO A 185 -2.37 23.33 18.18
C PRO A 185 -2.48 24.23 16.94
N LYS A 186 -2.21 23.66 15.76
CA LYS A 186 -2.39 24.26 14.45
C LYS A 186 -2.91 23.20 13.50
N TYR A 187 -3.66 23.60 12.50
CA TYR A 187 -4.26 22.69 11.48
C TYR A 187 -5.38 21.78 12.03
N ALA A 188 -6.04 22.20 13.12
CA ALA A 188 -7.19 21.47 13.68
C ALA A 188 -8.44 21.50 12.78
N THR A 189 -8.43 22.29 11.74
CA THR A 189 -9.46 22.37 10.70
C THR A 189 -8.79 22.29 9.35
N TYR A 190 -9.40 21.56 8.43
CA TYR A 190 -8.88 21.45 7.06
C TYR A 190 -8.98 22.79 6.32
N ASP A 191 -7.85 23.26 5.79
CA ASP A 191 -7.77 24.37 4.85
C ASP A 191 -6.89 24.01 3.68
N ALA A 192 -7.47 24.01 2.47
CA ALA A 192 -6.76 23.60 1.25
C ALA A 192 -5.54 24.48 0.94
N LYS A 193 -5.58 25.78 1.26
CA LYS A 193 -4.47 26.71 1.03
C LYS A 193 -3.31 26.48 2.00
N GLU A 194 -3.64 26.15 3.25
CA GLU A 194 -2.61 25.78 4.23
C GLU A 194 -1.93 24.47 3.82
N ILE A 195 -2.70 23.45 3.39
CA ILE A 195 -2.17 22.20 2.85
C ILE A 195 -1.25 22.45 1.65
N GLU A 196 -1.71 23.22 0.67
CA GLU A 196 -0.92 23.59 -0.50
C GLU A 196 0.39 24.29 -0.11
N THR A 197 0.34 25.20 0.88
CA THR A 197 1.51 25.92 1.38
C THR A 197 2.54 24.97 2.01
N LEU A 198 2.10 24.01 2.82
CA LEU A 198 2.97 22.99 3.41
C LEU A 198 3.61 22.08 2.37
N CYS A 199 2.88 21.80 1.29
CA CYS A 199 3.33 20.93 0.20
C CYS A 199 4.27 21.60 -0.81
N ARG A 200 4.56 22.89 -0.66
CA ARG A 200 5.48 23.60 -1.56
C ARG A 200 6.93 23.14 -1.34
N PRO A 201 7.70 22.96 -2.41
CA PRO A 201 9.11 22.52 -2.31
C PRO A 201 10.02 23.45 -1.49
N ASP A 202 9.65 24.72 -1.35
CA ASP A 202 10.36 25.73 -0.54
C ASP A 202 9.90 25.77 0.93
N SER A 203 8.92 24.97 1.31
CA SER A 203 8.48 24.81 2.70
C SER A 203 9.51 24.03 3.51
N ALA A 204 9.74 24.46 4.76
CA ALA A 204 10.60 23.74 5.70
C ALA A 204 10.06 22.33 6.03
N ASP A 205 8.74 22.13 5.95
CA ASP A 205 8.07 20.86 6.23
C ASP A 205 8.08 19.90 5.04
N TYR A 206 8.36 20.43 3.82
CA TYR A 206 8.29 19.64 2.59
C TYR A 206 9.06 18.32 2.62
N PRO A 207 10.32 18.22 3.13
CA PRO A 207 11.04 16.96 3.16
C PRO A 207 10.33 15.88 4.00
N HIS A 208 9.63 16.29 5.07
CA HIS A 208 8.87 15.42 5.95
C HIS A 208 7.54 14.96 5.32
N ILE A 209 6.99 15.74 4.41
CA ILE A 209 5.78 15.43 3.65
C ILE A 209 6.14 14.60 2.42
N ALA A 210 7.20 14.96 1.72
CA ALA A 210 7.61 14.34 0.46
C ALA A 210 8.00 12.84 0.59
N ILE A 211 8.42 12.39 1.78
CA ILE A 211 8.66 10.97 2.03
C ILE A 211 7.37 10.14 1.86
N TYR A 212 6.20 10.66 2.23
CA TYR A 212 4.92 9.97 2.01
C TYR A 212 4.57 9.89 0.53
N TYR A 213 4.89 10.93 -0.26
CA TYR A 213 4.76 10.87 -1.72
C TYR A 213 5.63 9.77 -2.32
N TYR A 214 6.89 9.71 -1.89
CA TYR A 214 7.84 8.69 -2.32
C TYR A 214 7.35 7.28 -1.99
N ILE A 215 6.85 7.06 -0.76
CA ILE A 215 6.35 5.76 -0.32
C ILE A 215 5.13 5.37 -1.15
N GLN A 216 4.12 6.25 -1.29
CA GLN A 216 2.90 5.96 -2.04
C GLN A 216 3.16 5.71 -3.52
N PHE A 217 4.06 6.46 -4.14
CA PHE A 217 4.48 6.21 -5.51
C PHE A 217 5.09 4.82 -5.70
N ASN A 218 5.96 4.41 -4.80
CA ASN A 218 6.60 3.09 -4.89
C ASN A 218 5.61 1.95 -4.61
N LEU A 219 4.71 2.11 -3.65
CA LEU A 219 3.61 1.17 -3.39
C LEU A 219 2.71 1.02 -4.62
N HIS A 220 2.32 2.14 -5.24
CA HIS A 220 1.54 2.13 -6.48
C HIS A 220 2.24 1.33 -7.58
N ARG A 221 3.53 1.57 -7.82
CA ARG A 221 4.30 0.83 -8.83
C ARG A 221 4.37 -0.67 -8.54
N GLN A 222 4.58 -1.04 -7.29
CA GLN A 222 4.70 -2.43 -6.87
C GLN A 222 3.38 -3.18 -7.01
N LEU A 223 2.27 -2.56 -6.60
CA LEU A 223 0.93 -3.13 -6.77
C LEU A 223 0.55 -3.22 -8.25
N LEU A 224 0.84 -2.19 -9.03
CA LEU A 224 0.61 -2.21 -10.48
C LEU A 224 1.35 -3.38 -11.13
N ALA A 225 2.64 -3.57 -10.80
CA ALA A 225 3.43 -4.68 -11.31
C ALA A 225 2.88 -6.06 -10.89
N ALA A 226 2.33 -6.19 -9.69
CA ALA A 226 1.66 -7.43 -9.26
C ALA A 226 0.34 -7.64 -10.01
N THR A 227 -0.43 -6.58 -10.23
CA THR A 227 -1.70 -6.63 -10.98
C THR A 227 -1.48 -6.98 -12.46
N GLU A 228 -0.48 -6.38 -13.09
CA GLU A 228 -0.09 -6.70 -14.47
C GLU A 228 0.40 -8.14 -14.60
N HIS A 229 1.18 -8.61 -13.62
CA HIS A 229 1.63 -9.98 -13.55
C HIS A 229 0.46 -10.97 -13.44
N ALA A 230 -0.53 -10.70 -12.58
CA ALA A 230 -1.75 -11.50 -12.46
C ALA A 230 -2.50 -11.56 -13.80
N ARG A 231 -2.71 -10.39 -14.41
CA ARG A 231 -3.44 -10.27 -15.68
C ARG A 231 -2.74 -11.01 -16.81
N ALA A 232 -1.41 -10.87 -16.92
CA ALA A 232 -0.60 -11.56 -17.93
C ALA A 232 -0.65 -13.09 -17.80
N ASN A 233 -0.89 -13.60 -16.58
CA ASN A 233 -0.98 -15.03 -16.29
C ASN A 233 -2.43 -15.55 -16.15
N GLY A 234 -3.43 -14.77 -16.52
CA GLY A 234 -4.84 -15.17 -16.49
C GLY A 234 -5.42 -15.39 -15.09
N VAL A 235 -4.82 -14.75 -14.08
CA VAL A 235 -5.28 -14.76 -12.68
C VAL A 235 -6.01 -13.46 -12.39
N VAL A 236 -7.24 -13.54 -11.88
CA VAL A 236 -8.00 -12.39 -11.40
C VAL A 236 -7.50 -12.00 -10.01
N LEU A 237 -6.94 -10.83 -9.88
CA LEU A 237 -6.68 -10.23 -8.57
C LEU A 237 -7.91 -9.45 -8.13
N LYS A 238 -8.60 -9.94 -7.10
CA LYS A 238 -9.77 -9.29 -6.53
C LYS A 238 -9.35 -8.54 -5.27
N GLY A 239 -9.45 -7.22 -5.31
CA GLY A 239 -9.29 -6.36 -4.13
C GLY A 239 -10.48 -6.45 -3.18
N ASP A 240 -10.32 -5.83 -2.02
CA ASP A 240 -11.36 -5.56 -1.06
C ASP A 240 -11.35 -4.08 -0.70
N ILE A 241 -12.48 -3.56 -0.25
CA ILE A 241 -12.65 -2.15 0.09
C ILE A 241 -12.81 -2.03 1.60
N PRO A 242 -12.07 -1.15 2.29
CA PRO A 242 -12.31 -0.89 3.70
C PRO A 242 -13.67 -0.21 3.86
N ILE A 243 -14.58 -0.85 4.61
CA ILE A 243 -15.93 -0.36 4.87
C ILE A 243 -16.01 0.49 6.14
N GLY A 244 -14.98 0.41 6.99
CA GLY A 244 -14.80 1.28 8.15
C GLY A 244 -13.94 2.48 7.79
N ILE A 245 -14.23 3.62 8.41
CA ILE A 245 -13.39 4.82 8.35
C ILE A 245 -13.04 5.26 9.76
N SER A 246 -11.84 5.75 9.94
CA SER A 246 -11.47 6.42 11.17
C SER A 246 -12.18 7.76 11.28
N ARG A 247 -12.65 8.12 12.48
CA ARG A 247 -13.22 9.47 12.72
C ARG A 247 -12.16 10.56 12.70
N ASN A 248 -10.90 10.16 12.81
CA ASN A 248 -9.75 11.06 12.84
C ASN A 248 -8.97 11.04 11.52
N SER A 249 -9.62 10.72 10.41
CA SER A 249 -9.00 10.69 9.08
C SER A 249 -9.55 11.77 8.16
#